data_05870aeb26c55dfa556d250e03706f3c
#
_entry.id   05870aeb26c55dfa556d250e03706f3c
#
_cell.length_a   1.000
_cell.length_b   1.000
_cell.length_c   1.000
_cell.angle_alpha   90.00
_cell.angle_beta   90.00
_cell.angle_gamma   90.00
#
_symmetry.space_group_name_H-M   'P 1'
#
loop_
_entity.id
_entity.type
_entity.pdbx_description
1 polymer ?
#
loop_
_entity_poly.entity_id
_entity_poly.type
_entity_poly.pdbx_seq_one_letter_code
_entity_poly.pdbx_strand_id
1 'polypeptide(L)'
;MRTFSLVLLGLAVGAALLSRSPSRPAPTPPEPAAATPTLADLETLEFWERGSYIRPISRTCLTRTPEGTRVELELYHEEVYQEQAGPELLEQARAILEEYGVGGWAGFSGHDPSVLDGSSFRLEAVLADGTRIEAHGENKFPPNYRDVMSALDDLTAAAQKNALQQYTP
;
A
#
# COMPACT_ATOMS: atom_id res chain seq x y z
N MET A 1 -12.34 37.18 96.76
CA MET A 1 -13.05 36.29 95.83
C MET A 1 -12.46 36.53 94.45
N ARG A 2 -11.79 35.55 93.87
CA ARG A 2 -11.00 35.70 92.62
C ARG A 2 -11.78 35.09 91.53
N THR A 3 -12.12 35.87 90.54
CA THR A 3 -12.76 35.46 89.28
C THR A 3 -11.67 35.05 88.23
N PHE A 4 -11.69 33.84 87.78
CA PHE A 4 -10.83 33.32 86.74
C PHE A 4 -11.57 33.59 85.36
N SER A 5 -10.89 34.30 84.47
CA SER A 5 -11.33 34.51 83.14
C SER A 5 -10.67 33.44 82.23
N LEU A 6 -11.48 32.63 81.59
CA LEU A 6 -11.02 31.59 80.67
C LEU A 6 -10.96 32.18 79.24
N VAL A 7 -9.74 32.22 78.68
CA VAL A 7 -9.54 32.65 77.27
C VAL A 7 -9.56 31.40 76.40
N LEU A 8 -10.56 31.34 75.52
CA LEU A 8 -10.67 30.28 74.50
C LEU A 8 -9.86 30.68 73.27
N LEU A 9 -8.79 29.93 72.98
CA LEU A 9 -7.96 30.11 71.80
C LEU A 9 -8.52 29.23 70.65
N GLY A 10 -9.15 29.84 69.65
CA GLY A 10 -9.68 29.17 68.48
C GLY A 10 -8.57 28.88 67.45
N LEU A 11 -8.27 27.61 67.18
CA LEU A 11 -7.38 27.17 66.13
C LEU A 11 -8.19 27.08 64.83
N ALA A 12 -7.95 27.98 63.86
CA ALA A 12 -8.47 27.87 62.53
C ALA A 12 -7.54 26.97 61.70
N VAL A 13 -7.99 25.75 61.37
CA VAL A 13 -7.30 24.84 60.46
C VAL A 13 -7.71 25.22 59.01
N GLY A 14 -6.84 25.92 58.31
CA GLY A 14 -6.99 26.21 56.90
C GLY A 14 -6.66 24.99 56.07
N ALA A 15 -7.67 24.33 55.48
CA ALA A 15 -7.47 23.27 54.50
C ALA A 15 -7.13 23.90 53.14
N ALA A 16 -5.85 23.86 52.77
CA ALA A 16 -5.40 24.22 51.42
C ALA A 16 -5.77 23.11 50.46
N LEU A 17 -6.82 23.29 49.65
CA LEU A 17 -7.14 22.43 48.52
C LEU A 17 -6.12 22.67 47.41
N LEU A 18 -5.10 21.82 47.34
CA LEU A 18 -4.17 21.73 46.24
C LEU A 18 -4.93 21.17 45.03
N SER A 19 -5.43 22.05 44.16
CA SER A 19 -5.94 21.68 42.84
C SER A 19 -4.81 21.12 41.99
N ARG A 20 -4.70 19.79 41.94
CA ARG A 20 -3.85 19.11 40.94
C ARG A 20 -4.48 19.27 39.57
N SER A 21 -3.94 20.16 38.76
CA SER A 21 -4.21 20.19 37.32
C SER A 21 -3.82 18.85 36.70
N PRO A 22 -4.68 18.22 35.91
CA PRO A 22 -4.29 17.00 35.20
C PRO A 22 -3.14 17.33 34.25
N SER A 23 -1.98 16.73 34.46
CA SER A 23 -0.83 16.84 33.60
C SER A 23 -1.21 16.32 32.21
N ARG A 24 -1.20 17.20 31.22
CA ARG A 24 -1.38 16.83 29.81
C ARG A 24 -0.32 15.81 29.46
N PRO A 25 -0.67 14.61 28.91
CA PRO A 25 0.35 13.65 28.47
C PRO A 25 1.28 14.33 27.47
N ALA A 26 2.57 14.11 27.62
CA ALA A 26 3.57 14.60 26.69
C ALA A 26 3.24 14.06 25.28
N PRO A 27 3.43 14.87 24.20
CA PRO A 27 3.25 14.38 22.85
C PRO A 27 4.16 13.17 22.64
N THR A 28 3.59 12.06 22.21
CA THR A 28 4.35 10.87 21.81
C THR A 28 5.32 11.29 20.72
N PRO A 29 6.61 10.95 20.80
CA PRO A 29 7.53 11.19 19.71
C PRO A 29 6.96 10.61 18.42
N PRO A 30 7.10 11.28 17.27
CA PRO A 30 6.65 10.72 16.01
C PRO A 30 7.34 9.37 15.81
N GLU A 31 6.54 8.35 15.55
CA GLU A 31 7.00 7.03 15.17
C GLU A 31 7.94 7.19 13.97
N PRO A 32 9.14 6.60 13.99
CA PRO A 32 10.06 6.73 12.87
C PRO A 32 9.32 6.29 11.61
N ALA A 33 9.30 7.16 10.60
CA ALA A 33 8.69 6.85 9.31
C ALA A 33 9.26 5.51 8.83
N ALA A 34 8.38 4.54 8.59
CA ALA A 34 8.79 3.23 8.10
C ALA A 34 9.67 3.45 6.86
N ALA A 35 10.87 2.87 6.85
CA ALA A 35 11.75 2.97 5.70
C ALA A 35 11.01 2.42 4.47
N THR A 36 11.04 3.15 3.34
CA THR A 36 10.47 2.68 2.08
C THR A 36 11.15 1.36 1.72
N PRO A 37 10.41 0.26 1.49
CA PRO A 37 11.01 -1.01 1.12
C PRO A 37 11.85 -0.85 -0.15
N THR A 38 13.05 -1.41 -0.15
CA THR A 38 13.86 -1.54 -1.36
C THR A 38 13.29 -2.70 -2.17
N LEU A 39 13.08 -2.51 -3.46
CA LEU A 39 12.52 -3.54 -4.37
C LEU A 39 13.57 -4.54 -4.87
N ALA A 40 14.77 -4.54 -4.26
CA ALA A 40 15.78 -5.56 -4.53
C ALA A 40 15.17 -6.96 -4.31
N ASP A 41 15.53 -7.89 -5.18
CA ASP A 41 15.09 -9.29 -5.10
C ASP A 41 13.57 -9.47 -5.25
N LEU A 42 12.96 -8.75 -6.21
CA LEU A 42 11.56 -8.94 -6.60
C LEU A 42 11.34 -10.39 -7.07
N GLU A 43 10.44 -11.13 -6.42
CA GLU A 43 10.08 -12.51 -6.73
C GLU A 43 8.79 -12.62 -7.54
N THR A 44 7.79 -11.79 -7.18
CA THR A 44 6.50 -11.81 -7.85
C THR A 44 5.96 -10.39 -7.96
N LEU A 45 5.39 -10.09 -9.12
CA LEU A 45 4.62 -8.87 -9.36
C LEU A 45 3.28 -9.23 -9.94
N GLU A 46 2.21 -8.91 -9.25
CA GLU A 46 0.84 -9.02 -9.74
C GLU A 46 0.22 -7.63 -9.87
N PHE A 47 -0.44 -7.37 -10.99
CA PHE A 47 -1.16 -6.13 -11.17
C PHE A 47 -2.37 -6.28 -12.10
N TRP A 48 -3.36 -5.44 -11.85
CA TRP A 48 -4.51 -5.31 -12.72
C TRP A 48 -5.16 -3.94 -12.57
N GLU A 49 -5.88 -3.54 -13.60
CA GLU A 49 -6.71 -2.35 -13.64
C GLU A 49 -8.08 -2.71 -14.22
N ARG A 50 -9.14 -2.23 -13.61
CA ARG A 50 -10.52 -2.32 -14.10
C ARG A 50 -11.08 -0.92 -14.25
N GLY A 51 -11.82 -0.68 -15.32
CA GLY A 51 -12.49 0.57 -15.60
C GLY A 51 -13.84 0.34 -16.24
N SER A 52 -14.44 1.41 -16.77
CA SER A 52 -15.72 1.36 -17.47
C SER A 52 -15.66 0.55 -18.78
N TYR A 53 -14.47 0.24 -19.26
CA TYR A 53 -14.26 -0.58 -20.46
C TYR A 53 -13.73 -1.96 -20.08
N ILE A 54 -14.31 -2.98 -20.73
CA ILE A 54 -13.82 -4.36 -20.59
C ILE A 54 -12.45 -4.43 -21.25
N ARG A 55 -11.41 -4.73 -20.46
CA ARG A 55 -10.08 -5.04 -20.99
C ARG A 55 -9.98 -6.55 -21.19
N PRO A 56 -9.38 -7.02 -22.30
CA PRO A 56 -9.18 -8.45 -22.54
C PRO A 56 -8.33 -9.09 -21.44
N ILE A 57 -7.25 -8.42 -21.04
CA ILE A 57 -6.37 -8.87 -19.94
C ILE A 57 -6.94 -8.31 -18.63
N SER A 58 -7.35 -9.21 -17.76
CA SER A 58 -7.95 -8.87 -16.47
C SER A 58 -6.97 -8.90 -15.31
N ARG A 59 -5.84 -9.62 -15.45
CA ARG A 59 -4.76 -9.70 -14.47
C ARG A 59 -3.46 -10.12 -15.15
N THR A 60 -2.34 -9.54 -14.70
CA THR A 60 -0.98 -9.93 -15.10
C THR A 60 -0.20 -10.33 -13.86
N CYS A 61 0.48 -11.46 -13.92
CA CYS A 61 1.39 -11.93 -12.89
C CYS A 61 2.74 -12.33 -13.50
N LEU A 62 3.81 -11.75 -12.96
CA LEU A 62 5.20 -12.08 -13.29
C LEU A 62 5.81 -12.78 -12.09
N THR A 63 6.41 -13.96 -12.29
CA THR A 63 7.01 -14.73 -11.21
C THR A 63 8.41 -15.18 -11.60
N ARG A 64 9.39 -14.98 -10.70
CA ARG A 64 10.74 -15.49 -10.86
C ARG A 64 10.73 -17.02 -10.86
N THR A 65 11.44 -17.62 -11.80
CA THR A 65 11.65 -19.05 -11.87
C THR A 65 13.14 -19.34 -12.12
N PRO A 66 13.62 -20.59 -11.92
CA PRO A 66 15.00 -20.93 -12.26
C PRO A 66 15.34 -20.70 -13.74
N GLU A 67 14.35 -20.78 -14.63
CA GLU A 67 14.49 -20.62 -16.08
C GLU A 67 14.31 -19.16 -16.55
N GLY A 68 13.96 -18.24 -15.66
CA GLY A 68 13.73 -16.82 -15.98
C GLY A 68 12.48 -16.25 -15.33
N THR A 69 11.54 -15.71 -16.12
CA THR A 69 10.29 -15.12 -15.64
C THR A 69 9.09 -15.84 -16.23
N ARG A 70 8.25 -16.44 -15.40
CA ARG A 70 6.94 -16.92 -15.84
C ARG A 70 5.99 -15.73 -15.89
N VAL A 71 5.37 -15.56 -17.07
CA VAL A 71 4.30 -14.61 -17.32
C VAL A 71 2.97 -15.35 -17.30
N GLU A 72 2.05 -14.90 -16.49
CA GLU A 72 0.68 -15.42 -16.42
C GLU A 72 -0.29 -14.26 -16.66
N LEU A 73 -1.16 -14.41 -17.68
CA LEU A 73 -2.19 -13.45 -18.03
C LEU A 73 -3.56 -14.09 -17.90
N GLU A 74 -4.44 -13.48 -17.13
CA GLU A 74 -5.84 -13.87 -17.05
C GLU A 74 -6.64 -13.08 -18.09
N LEU A 75 -7.34 -13.80 -18.99
CA LEU A 75 -8.14 -13.21 -20.06
C LEU A 75 -9.62 -13.32 -19.71
N TYR A 76 -10.35 -12.23 -19.82
CA TYR A 76 -11.80 -12.16 -19.62
C TYR A 76 -12.29 -12.79 -18.32
N HIS A 77 -11.41 -12.91 -17.30
CA HIS A 77 -11.65 -13.57 -15.99
C HIS A 77 -11.91 -15.08 -16.04
N GLU A 78 -11.63 -15.76 -17.14
CA GLU A 78 -11.95 -17.17 -17.32
C GLU A 78 -10.74 -17.99 -17.77
N GLU A 79 -9.91 -17.44 -18.63
CA GLU A 79 -8.82 -18.18 -19.27
C GLU A 79 -7.46 -17.67 -18.81
N VAL A 80 -6.51 -18.56 -18.66
CA VAL A 80 -5.15 -18.26 -18.22
C VAL A 80 -4.18 -18.63 -19.31
N TYR A 81 -3.47 -17.62 -19.83
CA TYR A 81 -2.33 -17.80 -20.71
C TYR A 81 -1.05 -17.79 -19.89
N GLN A 82 -0.12 -18.67 -20.23
CA GLN A 82 1.20 -18.71 -19.59
C GLN A 82 2.30 -18.82 -20.64
N GLU A 83 3.39 -18.07 -20.42
CA GLU A 83 4.63 -18.22 -21.18
C GLU A 83 5.85 -18.04 -20.27
N GLN A 84 7.00 -18.52 -20.76
CA GLN A 84 8.29 -18.33 -20.11
C GLN A 84 9.06 -17.24 -20.85
N ALA A 85 9.49 -16.20 -20.14
CA ALA A 85 10.36 -15.14 -20.64
C ALA A 85 11.73 -15.19 -19.98
N GLY A 86 12.68 -14.41 -20.50
CA GLY A 86 13.99 -14.27 -19.87
C GLY A 86 13.92 -13.58 -18.48
N PRO A 87 14.99 -13.73 -17.68
CA PRO A 87 15.05 -13.14 -16.35
C PRO A 87 15.00 -11.61 -16.36
N GLU A 88 15.40 -11.00 -17.48
CA GLU A 88 15.42 -9.57 -17.67
C GLU A 88 14.03 -8.92 -17.58
N LEU A 89 12.95 -9.67 -17.85
CA LEU A 89 11.59 -9.13 -17.81
C LEU A 89 11.22 -8.68 -16.40
N LEU A 90 11.47 -9.52 -15.39
CA LEU A 90 11.17 -9.18 -14.00
C LEU A 90 12.11 -8.09 -13.47
N GLU A 91 13.37 -8.05 -13.94
CA GLU A 91 14.30 -6.98 -13.59
C GLU A 91 13.89 -5.63 -14.18
N GLN A 92 13.35 -5.61 -15.41
CA GLN A 92 12.78 -4.40 -16.01
C GLN A 92 11.53 -3.95 -15.25
N ALA A 93 10.66 -4.89 -14.87
CA ALA A 93 9.51 -4.57 -14.03
C ALA A 93 9.96 -3.94 -12.70
N ARG A 94 10.97 -4.52 -12.03
CA ARG A 94 11.56 -3.97 -10.81
C ARG A 94 12.08 -2.54 -11.02
N ALA A 95 12.80 -2.30 -12.11
CA ALA A 95 13.33 -0.98 -12.44
C ALA A 95 12.22 0.07 -12.60
N ILE A 96 11.11 -0.28 -13.26
CA ILE A 96 9.91 0.58 -13.38
C ILE A 96 9.37 0.91 -11.98
N LEU A 97 9.18 -0.10 -11.13
CA LEU A 97 8.64 0.12 -9.78
C LEU A 97 9.56 1.03 -8.94
N GLU A 98 10.87 0.92 -9.08
CA GLU A 98 11.85 1.76 -8.40
C GLU A 98 11.84 3.19 -8.95
N GLU A 99 11.85 3.37 -10.27
CA GLU A 99 11.85 4.67 -10.95
C GLU A 99 10.67 5.53 -10.51
N TYR A 100 9.50 4.92 -10.41
CA TYR A 100 8.26 5.62 -10.04
C TYR A 100 7.96 5.61 -8.54
N GLY A 101 8.83 5.03 -7.71
CA GLY A 101 8.73 5.05 -6.25
C GLY A 101 7.60 4.20 -5.67
N VAL A 102 7.28 3.06 -6.31
CA VAL A 102 6.19 2.16 -5.90
C VAL A 102 6.40 1.58 -4.50
N GLY A 103 7.64 1.49 -4.01
CA GLY A 103 7.90 1.16 -2.60
C GLY A 103 7.13 2.02 -1.60
N GLY A 104 6.86 3.29 -1.96
CA GLY A 104 6.02 4.20 -1.18
C GLY A 104 4.52 3.91 -1.23
N TRP A 105 4.07 2.95 -2.04
CA TRP A 105 2.66 2.54 -2.12
C TRP A 105 2.28 1.48 -1.08
N ALA A 106 3.24 0.96 -0.31
CA ALA A 106 2.98 -0.06 0.69
C ALA A 106 1.83 0.35 1.63
N GLY A 107 0.76 -0.45 1.65
CA GLY A 107 -0.44 -0.20 2.43
C GLY A 107 -1.37 0.88 1.86
N PHE A 108 -1.15 1.35 0.62
CA PHE A 108 -2.09 2.30 0.01
C PHE A 108 -3.46 1.66 -0.20
N SER A 109 -4.48 2.32 0.34
CA SER A 109 -5.89 1.95 0.17
C SER A 109 -6.68 3.22 -0.13
N GLY A 110 -7.04 3.41 -1.39
CA GLY A 110 -7.73 4.60 -1.86
C GLY A 110 -9.18 4.34 -2.24
N HIS A 111 -10.11 5.21 -1.82
CA HIS A 111 -11.50 5.16 -2.26
C HIS A 111 -12.05 6.58 -2.41
N ASP A 112 -12.75 6.85 -3.53
CA ASP A 112 -13.51 8.08 -3.74
C ASP A 112 -14.98 7.72 -4.02
N PRO A 113 -15.86 7.84 -3.02
CA PRO A 113 -17.27 7.46 -3.16
C PRO A 113 -18.09 8.45 -4.01
N SER A 114 -17.53 9.57 -4.41
CA SER A 114 -18.22 10.57 -5.24
C SER A 114 -18.29 10.19 -6.72
N VAL A 115 -17.51 9.19 -7.14
CA VAL A 115 -17.47 8.68 -8.53
C VAL A 115 -18.25 7.38 -8.62
N LEU A 116 -19.34 7.37 -9.40
CA LEU A 116 -20.23 6.20 -9.52
C LEU A 116 -19.71 5.14 -10.50
N ASP A 117 -19.12 5.59 -11.63
CA ASP A 117 -18.56 4.71 -12.66
C ASP A 117 -17.07 5.00 -12.81
N GLY A 118 -16.26 4.27 -12.08
CA GLY A 118 -14.85 4.55 -11.99
C GLY A 118 -13.93 3.40 -12.33
N SER A 119 -12.66 3.62 -12.06
CA SER A 119 -11.62 2.63 -12.22
C SER A 119 -11.15 2.12 -10.87
N SER A 120 -10.77 0.85 -10.82
CA SER A 120 -10.11 0.23 -9.68
C SER A 120 -8.80 -0.43 -10.12
N PHE A 121 -7.87 -0.54 -9.20
CA PHE A 121 -6.60 -1.21 -9.43
C PHE A 121 -6.15 -2.01 -8.21
N ARG A 122 -5.27 -2.96 -8.46
CA ARG A 122 -4.44 -3.62 -7.46
C ARG A 122 -3.04 -3.80 -8.01
N LEU A 123 -2.05 -3.62 -7.17
CA LEU A 123 -0.68 -4.00 -7.40
C LEU A 123 -0.16 -4.70 -6.14
N GLU A 124 0.46 -5.85 -6.33
CA GLU A 124 1.14 -6.59 -5.28
C GLU A 124 2.52 -6.99 -5.77
N ALA A 125 3.56 -6.58 -5.04
CA ALA A 125 4.93 -7.00 -5.26
C ALA A 125 5.42 -7.77 -4.04
N VAL A 126 5.99 -8.96 -4.27
CA VAL A 126 6.54 -9.83 -3.21
C VAL A 126 8.03 -9.95 -3.43
N LEU A 127 8.82 -9.72 -2.38
CA LEU A 127 10.27 -9.80 -2.38
C LEU A 127 10.74 -11.15 -1.82
N ALA A 128 11.97 -11.55 -2.11
CA ALA A 128 12.56 -12.83 -1.67
C ALA A 128 12.59 -13.01 -0.14
N ASP A 129 12.65 -11.93 0.62
CA ASP A 129 12.58 -11.96 2.09
C ASP A 129 11.13 -12.08 2.63
N GLY A 130 10.13 -12.17 1.74
CA GLY A 130 8.71 -12.22 2.08
C GLY A 130 8.06 -10.84 2.30
N THR A 131 8.81 -9.75 2.17
CA THR A 131 8.23 -8.39 2.22
C THR A 131 7.22 -8.22 1.10
N ARG A 132 6.08 -7.60 1.42
CA ARG A 132 5.01 -7.32 0.45
C ARG A 132 4.78 -5.81 0.34
N ILE A 133 4.64 -5.35 -0.90
CA ILE A 133 4.12 -4.04 -1.22
C ILE A 133 2.75 -4.28 -1.84
N GLU A 134 1.72 -3.92 -1.12
CA GLU A 134 0.34 -4.09 -1.56
C GLU A 134 -0.31 -2.71 -1.64
N ALA A 135 -0.91 -2.41 -2.80
CA ALA A 135 -1.66 -1.20 -3.06
C ALA A 135 -2.93 -1.51 -3.83
N HIS A 136 -4.02 -0.88 -3.43
CA HIS A 136 -5.27 -0.95 -4.17
C HIS A 136 -6.03 0.36 -4.07
N GLY A 137 -6.90 0.60 -5.04
CA GLY A 137 -7.73 1.79 -5.02
C GLY A 137 -8.95 1.69 -5.93
N GLU A 138 -9.96 2.45 -5.56
CA GLU A 138 -11.18 2.66 -6.32
C GLU A 138 -11.39 4.16 -6.47
N ASN A 139 -11.24 4.66 -7.69
CA ASN A 139 -11.34 6.08 -8.04
C ASN A 139 -10.34 7.00 -7.31
N LYS A 140 -9.39 6.44 -6.59
CA LYS A 140 -8.32 7.15 -5.91
C LYS A 140 -7.02 6.37 -6.05
N PHE A 141 -6.00 7.03 -6.55
CA PHE A 141 -4.78 6.39 -7.01
C PHE A 141 -3.56 6.99 -6.30
N PRO A 142 -2.48 6.21 -6.12
CA PRO A 142 -1.23 6.72 -5.56
C PRO A 142 -0.49 7.62 -6.56
N PRO A 143 0.55 8.35 -6.13
CA PRO A 143 1.39 9.13 -7.03
C PRO A 143 1.96 8.28 -8.17
N ASN A 144 2.10 8.85 -9.37
CA ASN A 144 2.67 8.21 -10.57
C ASN A 144 1.91 6.96 -11.06
N TYR A 145 0.71 6.69 -10.55
CA TYR A 145 -0.06 5.48 -10.87
C TYR A 145 -0.17 5.22 -12.38
N ARG A 146 -0.53 6.25 -13.16
CA ARG A 146 -0.74 6.10 -14.61
C ARG A 146 0.54 5.74 -15.34
N ASP A 147 1.65 6.35 -14.94
CA ASP A 147 2.95 6.11 -15.56
C ASP A 147 3.43 4.69 -15.26
N VAL A 148 3.25 4.22 -14.02
CA VAL A 148 3.54 2.84 -13.62
C VAL A 148 2.73 1.84 -14.42
N MET A 149 1.41 1.99 -14.47
CA MET A 149 0.53 1.03 -15.15
C MET A 149 0.80 1.02 -16.67
N SER A 150 1.02 2.18 -17.29
CA SER A 150 1.39 2.27 -18.71
C SER A 150 2.73 1.58 -18.98
N ALA A 151 3.75 1.82 -18.16
CA ALA A 151 5.07 1.19 -18.36
C ALA A 151 5.02 -0.34 -18.17
N LEU A 152 4.22 -0.84 -17.23
CA LEU A 152 4.03 -2.27 -17.03
C LEU A 152 3.22 -2.91 -18.17
N ASP A 153 2.20 -2.23 -18.69
CA ASP A 153 1.45 -2.66 -19.87
C ASP A 153 2.36 -2.74 -21.10
N ASP A 154 3.19 -1.72 -21.34
CA ASP A 154 4.16 -1.70 -22.44
C ASP A 154 5.19 -2.82 -22.31
N LEU A 155 5.70 -3.06 -21.09
CA LEU A 155 6.64 -4.13 -20.81
C LEU A 155 6.08 -5.52 -21.14
N THR A 156 4.80 -5.75 -20.86
CA THR A 156 4.13 -7.04 -21.08
C THR A 156 3.38 -7.14 -22.41
N ALA A 157 3.45 -6.11 -23.26
CA ALA A 157 2.68 -6.02 -24.51
C ALA A 157 2.89 -7.21 -25.48
N ALA A 158 4.10 -7.76 -25.54
CA ALA A 158 4.40 -8.92 -26.37
C ALA A 158 3.64 -10.17 -25.89
N ALA A 159 3.68 -10.46 -24.59
CA ALA A 159 2.94 -11.57 -23.98
C ALA A 159 1.42 -11.38 -24.13
N GLN A 160 0.92 -10.18 -23.91
CA GLN A 160 -0.50 -9.83 -24.10
C GLN A 160 -0.95 -10.09 -25.53
N LYS A 161 -0.14 -9.68 -26.52
CA LYS A 161 -0.43 -9.95 -27.94
C LYS A 161 -0.46 -11.45 -28.25
N ASN A 162 0.49 -12.23 -27.72
CA ASN A 162 0.55 -13.69 -27.90
C ASN A 162 -0.71 -14.36 -27.32
N ALA A 163 -1.07 -13.95 -26.09
CA ALA A 163 -2.27 -14.45 -25.42
C ALA A 163 -3.53 -14.18 -26.24
N LEU A 164 -3.73 -12.95 -26.70
CA LEU A 164 -4.90 -12.57 -27.50
C LEU A 164 -4.98 -13.32 -28.83
N GLN A 165 -3.83 -13.59 -29.49
CA GLN A 165 -3.80 -14.37 -30.74
C GLN A 165 -4.20 -15.82 -30.52
N GLN A 166 -3.90 -16.40 -29.36
CA GLN A 166 -4.25 -17.77 -29.04
C GLN A 166 -5.75 -17.94 -28.74
N TYR A 167 -6.38 -16.91 -28.14
CA TYR A 167 -7.76 -16.98 -27.67
C TYR A 167 -8.77 -16.20 -28.51
N THR A 168 -8.33 -15.55 -29.58
CA THR A 168 -9.24 -14.95 -30.57
C THR A 168 -9.49 -15.96 -31.68
N PRO A 169 -10.77 -16.36 -31.91
CA PRO A 169 -11.12 -17.31 -32.99
C PRO A 169 -10.90 -16.73 -34.38
#